data_80af2958533bab6742cc404c892d1536
#
_entry.id   80af2958533bab6742cc404c892d1536
#
_cell.length_a   1.000
_cell.length_b   1.000
_cell.length_c   1.000
_cell.angle_alpha   90.00
_cell.angle_beta   90.00
_cell.angle_gamma   90.00
#
_symmetry.space_group_name_H-M   'P 1'
#
loop_
_entity.id
_entity.type
_entity.pdbx_description
1 polymer ?
#
loop_
_entity_poly.entity_id
_entity_poly.type
_entity_poly.pdbx_seq_one_letter_code
_entity_poly.pdbx_strand_id
1 'polypeptide(L)'
;MEKLKRFILSKILKKHYIRTGKCKGCGECCTHIYVKHFKHVLQDEKEFEKLQCLFSFYSGLKIIGKDELGLIFECTHLDQDTKQCKIHFRRPGICRRYPQEELFAMGGTLSDKCGYKMEPIVSFKEVLNKIEKKQNKKIVR
;
A
#
# COMPACT_ATOMS: atom_id res chain seq x y z
N MET A 1 -3.19 -17.34 -6.16
CA MET A 1 -4.34 -17.02 -7.03
C MET A 1 -4.74 -15.54 -7.00
N GLU A 2 -4.89 -14.94 -5.84
CA GLU A 2 -5.25 -13.50 -5.70
C GLU A 2 -4.26 -12.54 -6.39
N LYS A 3 -2.96 -12.76 -6.27
CA LYS A 3 -1.93 -11.92 -6.92
C LYS A 3 -2.03 -11.93 -8.44
N LEU A 4 -2.21 -13.11 -9.02
CA LEU A 4 -2.38 -13.27 -10.47
C LEU A 4 -3.68 -12.61 -10.96
N LYS A 5 -4.76 -12.76 -10.21
CA LYS A 5 -6.05 -12.11 -10.49
C LYS A 5 -5.93 -10.58 -10.48
N ARG A 6 -5.24 -10.01 -9.49
CA ARG A 6 -4.98 -8.55 -9.42
C ARG A 6 -4.11 -8.07 -10.57
N PHE A 7 -3.08 -8.83 -10.92
CA PHE A 7 -2.22 -8.52 -12.06
C PHE A 7 -3.02 -8.49 -13.37
N ILE A 8 -3.85 -9.50 -13.61
CA ILE A 8 -4.73 -9.56 -14.79
C ILE A 8 -5.70 -8.38 -14.80
N LEU A 9 -6.36 -8.09 -13.68
CA LEU A 9 -7.29 -6.97 -13.57
C LEU A 9 -6.62 -5.61 -13.80
N SER A 10 -5.43 -5.40 -13.26
CA SER A 10 -4.72 -4.13 -13.37
C SER A 10 -4.06 -3.94 -14.75
N LYS A 11 -3.35 -4.95 -15.24
CA LYS A 11 -2.56 -4.84 -16.48
C LYS A 11 -3.34 -5.11 -17.75
N ILE A 12 -4.20 -6.10 -17.74
CA ILE A 12 -4.95 -6.53 -18.94
C ILE A 12 -6.26 -5.78 -19.06
N LEU A 13 -7.05 -5.73 -17.99
CA LEU A 13 -8.36 -5.08 -18.00
C LEU A 13 -8.31 -3.60 -17.60
N LYS A 14 -7.11 -3.05 -17.31
CA LYS A 14 -6.91 -1.66 -16.88
C LYS A 14 -7.84 -1.23 -15.74
N LYS A 15 -8.18 -2.16 -14.84
CA LYS A 15 -8.96 -1.85 -13.65
C LYS A 15 -8.08 -1.23 -12.59
N HIS A 16 -8.54 -0.13 -12.04
CA HIS A 16 -7.90 0.60 -10.98
C HIS A 16 -8.50 0.25 -9.62
N TYR A 17 -7.73 0.47 -8.56
CA TYR A 17 -8.16 0.31 -7.19
C TYR A 17 -8.23 1.65 -6.48
N ILE A 18 -9.18 1.82 -5.61
CA ILE A 18 -9.31 3.00 -4.76
C ILE A 18 -9.11 2.60 -3.31
N ARG A 19 -8.41 3.45 -2.59
CA ARG A 19 -8.22 3.31 -1.16
C ARG A 19 -9.47 3.81 -0.42
N THR A 20 -10.05 2.96 0.41
CA THR A 20 -11.19 3.27 1.28
C THR A 20 -10.81 3.10 2.76
N GLY A 21 -11.60 3.65 3.66
CA GLY A 21 -11.38 3.57 5.10
C GLY A 21 -10.51 4.70 5.66
N LYS A 22 -10.01 4.49 6.87
CA LYS A 22 -9.20 5.47 7.62
C LYS A 22 -8.01 4.80 8.30
N CYS A 23 -6.93 5.55 8.47
CA CYS A 23 -5.79 5.10 9.24
C CYS A 23 -6.15 4.97 10.73
N LYS A 24 -5.91 3.79 11.29
CA LYS A 24 -6.11 3.49 12.71
C LYS A 24 -4.83 3.65 13.54
N GLY A 25 -3.72 4.04 12.92
CA GLY A 25 -2.44 4.16 13.62
C GLY A 25 -1.81 2.82 14.01
N CYS A 26 -2.15 1.73 13.32
CA CYS A 26 -1.71 0.36 13.67
C CYS A 26 -0.20 0.13 13.55
N GLY A 27 0.57 1.04 12.94
CA GLY A 27 2.01 0.94 12.79
C GLY A 27 2.52 -0.05 11.74
N GLU A 28 1.64 -0.83 11.10
CA GLU A 28 2.05 -1.83 10.10
C GLU A 28 2.78 -1.22 8.90
N CYS A 29 2.39 -0.01 8.49
CA CYS A 29 3.08 0.72 7.43
C CYS A 29 4.42 1.35 7.86
N CYS A 30 4.77 1.25 9.14
CA CYS A 30 6.06 1.69 9.69
C CYS A 30 7.10 0.56 9.70
N THR A 31 6.69 -0.67 9.39
CA THR A 31 7.52 -1.86 9.28
C THR A 31 7.53 -2.35 7.84
N HIS A 32 8.59 -3.06 7.42
CA HIS A 32 8.69 -3.63 6.08
C HIS A 32 8.43 -2.62 4.95
N ILE A 33 9.08 -1.46 5.06
CA ILE A 33 8.96 -0.38 4.07
C ILE A 33 9.95 -0.62 2.94
N TYR A 34 9.49 -0.54 1.70
CA TYR A 34 10.35 -0.45 0.53
C TYR A 34 10.33 1.00 0.03
N VAL A 35 11.51 1.53 -0.22
CA VAL A 35 11.66 2.89 -0.73
C VAL A 35 12.00 2.83 -2.21
N LYS A 36 11.16 3.48 -3.01
CA LYS A 36 11.41 3.67 -4.44
C LYS A 36 12.01 5.05 -4.65
N HIS A 37 13.20 5.07 -5.23
CA HIS A 37 13.86 6.30 -5.65
C HIS A 37 13.88 6.34 -7.18
N PHE A 38 13.27 7.39 -7.77
CA PHE A 38 12.99 7.46 -9.20
C PHE A 38 12.24 6.22 -9.73
N LYS A 39 12.91 5.35 -10.47
CA LYS A 39 12.30 4.20 -11.16
C LYS A 39 12.61 2.84 -10.52
N HIS A 40 13.49 2.79 -9.52
CA HIS A 40 13.92 1.54 -8.89
C HIS A 40 13.72 1.56 -7.37
N VAL A 41 13.57 0.37 -6.80
CA VAL A 41 13.58 0.17 -5.34
C VAL A 41 15.04 0.19 -4.88
N LEU A 42 15.32 0.87 -3.76
CA LEU A 42 16.66 0.95 -3.19
C LEU A 42 17.19 -0.45 -2.84
N GLN A 43 18.38 -0.76 -3.34
CA GLN A 43 19.04 -2.05 -3.12
C GLN A 43 20.41 -1.90 -2.48
N ASP A 44 21.02 -0.70 -2.54
CA ASP A 44 22.34 -0.41 -2.05
C ASP A 44 22.31 0.51 -0.83
N GLU A 45 23.00 0.11 0.22
CA GLU A 45 23.11 0.88 1.46
C GLU A 45 23.84 2.21 1.25
N LYS A 46 24.88 2.22 0.38
CA LYS A 46 25.62 3.44 0.06
C LYS A 46 24.75 4.48 -0.66
N GLU A 47 23.85 4.02 -1.52
CA GLU A 47 22.86 4.89 -2.16
C GLU A 47 21.93 5.49 -1.11
N PHE A 48 21.46 4.68 -0.16
CA PHE A 48 20.61 5.14 0.92
C PHE A 48 21.31 6.17 1.83
N GLU A 49 22.57 5.95 2.19
CA GLU A 49 23.35 6.91 2.98
C GLU A 49 23.46 8.28 2.30
N LYS A 50 23.71 8.31 0.98
CA LYS A 50 23.69 9.55 0.21
C LYS A 50 22.33 10.25 0.25
N LEU A 51 21.25 9.48 0.13
CA LEU A 51 19.89 10.03 0.20
C LEU A 51 19.54 10.57 1.60
N GLN A 52 20.05 9.95 2.66
CA GLN A 52 19.89 10.47 4.02
C GLN A 52 20.55 11.84 4.20
N CYS A 53 21.69 12.07 3.57
CA CYS A 53 22.37 13.38 3.60
C CYS A 53 21.61 14.45 2.81
N LEU A 54 20.91 14.06 1.74
CA LEU A 54 20.24 15.00 0.85
C LEU A 54 18.80 15.32 1.26
N PHE A 55 18.10 14.36 1.85
CA PHE A 55 16.67 14.47 2.14
C PHE A 55 16.36 14.06 3.57
N SER A 56 15.78 14.96 4.33
CA SER A 56 15.42 14.75 5.74
C SER A 56 14.45 13.60 5.98
N PHE A 57 13.61 13.27 4.98
CA PHE A 57 12.68 12.15 5.05
C PHE A 57 13.39 10.81 5.31
N TYR A 58 14.52 10.58 4.63
CA TYR A 58 15.25 9.32 4.77
C TYR A 58 15.96 9.18 6.13
N SER A 59 16.18 10.27 6.85
CA SER A 59 16.76 10.22 8.20
C SER A 59 15.82 9.54 9.21
N GLY A 60 14.51 9.50 8.93
CA GLY A 60 13.51 8.78 9.72
C GLY A 60 13.39 7.29 9.41
N LEU A 61 14.23 6.74 8.55
CA LEU A 61 14.22 5.35 8.15
C LEU A 61 15.49 4.62 8.62
N LYS A 62 15.30 3.36 9.02
CA LYS A 62 16.38 2.46 9.46
C LYS A 62 16.29 1.18 8.63
N ILE A 63 17.43 0.73 8.12
CA ILE A 63 17.52 -0.56 7.41
C ILE A 63 17.40 -1.68 8.42
N ILE A 64 16.48 -2.62 8.18
CA ILE A 64 16.27 -3.82 9.00
C ILE A 64 16.58 -5.12 8.27
N GLY A 65 16.74 -5.06 6.96
CA GLY A 65 17.06 -6.22 6.15
C GLY A 65 17.11 -5.91 4.66
N LYS A 66 17.28 -6.96 3.90
CA LYS A 66 17.26 -6.94 2.43
C LYS A 66 16.66 -8.24 1.90
N ASP A 67 15.88 -8.13 0.83
CA ASP A 67 15.35 -9.28 0.10
C ASP A 67 15.51 -9.12 -1.42
N GLU A 68 14.82 -9.93 -2.20
CA GLU A 68 14.87 -9.91 -3.67
C GLU A 68 14.37 -8.59 -4.27
N LEU A 69 13.48 -7.89 -3.58
CA LEU A 69 12.91 -6.60 -4.04
C LEU A 69 13.84 -5.43 -3.73
N GLY A 70 14.60 -5.50 -2.63
CA GLY A 70 15.52 -4.46 -2.22
C GLY A 70 15.71 -4.35 -0.71
N LEU A 71 16.17 -3.18 -0.28
CA LEU A 71 16.33 -2.88 1.14
C LEU A 71 14.99 -2.75 1.84
N ILE A 72 14.89 -3.33 3.02
CA ILE A 72 13.71 -3.27 3.89
C ILE A 72 13.98 -2.28 5.01
N PHE A 73 13.09 -1.34 5.20
CA PHE A 73 13.21 -0.28 6.18
C PHE A 73 12.14 -0.37 7.26
N GLU A 74 12.48 0.16 8.42
CA GLU A 74 11.57 0.45 9.53
C GLU A 74 11.60 1.96 9.83
N CYS A 75 10.44 2.51 10.16
CA CYS A 75 10.35 3.91 10.57
C CYS A 75 10.82 4.08 12.02
N THR A 76 11.73 5.03 12.26
CA THR A 76 12.23 5.35 13.61
C THR A 76 11.18 5.96 14.54
N HIS A 77 10.08 6.46 13.98
CA HIS A 77 8.93 7.00 14.73
C HIS A 77 7.92 5.94 15.17
N LEU A 78 8.19 4.66 14.87
CA LEU A 78 7.39 3.56 15.38
C LEU A 78 7.69 3.36 16.87
N ASP A 79 6.67 3.41 17.70
CA ASP A 79 6.77 3.04 19.10
C ASP A 79 6.92 1.52 19.22
N GLN A 80 7.97 1.05 19.87
CA GLN A 80 8.28 -0.38 19.95
C GLN A 80 7.36 -1.14 20.92
N ASP A 81 6.81 -0.45 21.90
CA ASP A 81 5.94 -1.04 22.91
C ASP A 81 4.48 -1.10 22.42
N THR A 82 3.96 0.05 21.98
CA THR A 82 2.57 0.16 21.51
C THR A 82 2.36 -0.22 20.06
N LYS A 83 3.46 -0.31 19.27
CA LYS A 83 3.44 -0.53 17.81
C LYS A 83 2.63 0.53 17.04
N GLN A 84 2.56 1.73 17.57
CA GLN A 84 1.87 2.86 16.96
C GLN A 84 2.83 3.94 16.48
N CYS A 85 2.38 4.76 15.54
CA CYS A 85 3.17 5.88 15.02
C CYS A 85 3.18 7.05 16.02
N LYS A 86 4.36 7.43 16.53
CA LYS A 86 4.55 8.56 17.46
C LYS A 86 4.19 9.91 16.85
N ILE A 87 4.30 10.03 15.52
CA ILE A 87 4.03 11.28 14.79
C ILE A 87 2.78 11.18 13.90
N HIS A 88 1.80 10.39 14.28
CA HIS A 88 0.62 10.09 13.45
C HIS A 88 -0.03 11.34 12.84
N PHE A 89 -0.19 12.42 13.62
CA PHE A 89 -0.79 13.67 13.14
C PHE A 89 0.12 14.50 12.22
N ARG A 90 1.44 14.30 12.31
CA ARG A 90 2.47 14.99 11.51
C ARG A 90 3.17 14.07 10.51
N ARG A 91 2.49 13.04 10.08
CA ARG A 91 3.05 12.07 9.13
C ARG A 91 3.50 12.75 7.84
N PRO A 92 4.66 12.34 7.27
CA PRO A 92 5.08 12.76 5.94
C PRO A 92 4.03 12.41 4.86
N GLY A 93 4.07 13.13 3.74
CA GLY A 93 3.12 12.90 2.64
C GLY A 93 3.10 11.47 2.11
N ILE A 94 4.23 10.79 2.11
CA ILE A 94 4.32 9.38 1.70
C ILE A 94 3.51 8.47 2.63
N CYS A 95 3.55 8.71 3.94
CA CYS A 95 2.77 7.95 4.92
C CYS A 95 1.27 8.23 4.78
N ARG A 96 0.90 9.46 4.45
CA ARG A 96 -0.51 9.84 4.23
C ARG A 96 -1.10 9.22 2.97
N ARG A 97 -0.27 8.97 1.96
CA ARG A 97 -0.67 8.34 0.69
C ARG A 97 -0.63 6.82 0.72
N TYR A 98 -0.06 6.22 1.77
CA TYR A 98 -0.08 4.77 1.96
C TYR A 98 -1.50 4.29 2.31
N PRO A 99 -1.94 3.13 1.85
CA PRO A 99 -1.35 2.28 0.82
C PRO A 99 -1.55 2.85 -0.59
N GLN A 100 -0.54 2.70 -1.44
CA GLN A 100 -0.60 3.16 -2.83
C GLN A 100 -1.18 2.08 -3.73
N GLU A 101 -2.01 2.49 -4.70
CA GLU A 101 -2.63 1.59 -5.68
C GLU A 101 -1.59 0.73 -6.42
N GLU A 102 -0.49 1.34 -6.82
CA GLU A 102 0.55 0.65 -7.60
C GLU A 102 1.15 -0.54 -6.85
N LEU A 103 1.48 -0.36 -5.57
CA LEU A 103 2.02 -1.43 -4.73
C LEU A 103 1.01 -2.56 -4.53
N PHE A 104 -0.25 -2.22 -4.36
CA PHE A 104 -1.32 -3.20 -4.22
C PHE A 104 -1.55 -3.98 -5.53
N ALA A 105 -1.55 -3.30 -6.67
CA ALA A 105 -1.70 -3.91 -7.97
C ALA A 105 -0.53 -4.87 -8.32
N MET A 106 0.68 -4.56 -7.82
CA MET A 106 1.86 -5.43 -7.93
C MET A 106 1.84 -6.64 -7.01
N GLY A 107 0.79 -6.82 -6.22
CA GLY A 107 0.60 -7.97 -5.32
C GLY A 107 0.95 -7.69 -3.85
N GLY A 108 1.17 -6.43 -3.48
CA GLY A 108 1.27 -6.02 -2.09
C GLY A 108 0.00 -6.37 -1.31
N THR A 109 0.16 -6.72 -0.05
CA THR A 109 -0.95 -7.04 0.85
C THR A 109 -1.04 -6.02 1.97
N LEU A 110 -2.26 -5.73 2.40
CA LEU A 110 -2.50 -4.95 3.60
C LEU A 110 -2.68 -5.89 4.79
N SER A 111 -2.16 -5.47 5.95
CA SER A 111 -2.42 -6.16 7.21
C SER A 111 -3.90 -6.09 7.58
N ASP A 112 -4.41 -7.15 8.23
CA ASP A 112 -5.78 -7.17 8.76
C ASP A 112 -6.02 -6.09 9.82
N LYS A 113 -4.96 -5.62 10.47
CA LYS A 113 -5.00 -4.51 11.43
C LYS A 113 -5.12 -3.14 10.76
N CYS A 114 -4.82 -3.05 9.46
CA CYS A 114 -4.89 -1.79 8.72
C CYS A 114 -6.34 -1.33 8.58
N GLY A 115 -6.58 -0.05 8.87
CA GLY A 115 -7.91 0.55 8.69
C GLY A 115 -8.27 0.89 7.26
N TYR A 116 -7.31 0.80 6.34
CA TYR A 116 -7.53 1.00 4.91
C TYR A 116 -7.83 -0.32 4.20
N LYS A 117 -8.61 -0.21 3.13
CA LYS A 117 -8.88 -1.29 2.18
C LYS A 117 -8.66 -0.78 0.77
N MET A 118 -8.27 -1.68 -0.12
CA MET A 118 -8.14 -1.39 -1.54
C MET A 118 -9.27 -2.09 -2.28
N GLU A 119 -10.17 -1.30 -2.84
CA GLU A 119 -11.36 -1.80 -3.55
C GLU A 119 -11.25 -1.50 -5.04
N PRO A 120 -11.64 -2.45 -5.92
CA PRO A 120 -11.64 -2.19 -7.35
C PRO A 120 -12.68 -1.12 -7.71
N ILE A 121 -12.29 -0.18 -8.56
CA ILE A 121 -13.23 0.81 -9.13
C ILE A 121 -14.13 0.07 -10.10
N VAL A 122 -15.43 0.08 -9.83
CA VAL A 122 -16.46 -0.56 -10.67
C VAL A 122 -17.18 0.54 -11.43
N SER A 123 -17.31 0.38 -12.76
CA SER A 123 -18.07 1.33 -13.58
C SER A 123 -19.56 1.28 -13.23
N PHE A 124 -20.26 2.41 -13.41
CA PHE A 124 -21.71 2.49 -13.18
C PHE A 124 -22.47 1.42 -13.99
N LYS A 125 -22.06 1.17 -15.24
CA LYS A 125 -22.62 0.12 -16.09
C LYS A 125 -22.48 -1.29 -15.50
N GLU A 126 -21.34 -1.61 -14.88
CA GLU A 126 -21.15 -2.90 -14.21
C GLU A 126 -22.06 -3.05 -12.98
N VAL A 127 -22.27 -1.95 -12.24
CA VAL A 127 -23.19 -1.94 -11.09
C VAL A 127 -24.63 -2.17 -11.54
N LEU A 128 -25.08 -1.48 -12.59
CA LEU A 128 -26.41 -1.68 -13.17
C LEU A 128 -26.62 -3.12 -13.61
N ASN A 129 -25.70 -3.68 -14.38
CA ASN A 129 -25.77 -5.06 -14.86
C ASN A 129 -25.88 -6.08 -13.71
N LYS A 130 -25.21 -5.82 -12.58
CA LYS A 130 -25.30 -6.67 -11.38
C LYS A 130 -26.67 -6.57 -10.70
N ILE A 131 -27.26 -5.38 -10.66
CA ILE A 131 -28.58 -5.14 -10.07
C ILE A 131 -29.65 -5.83 -10.93
N GLU A 132 -29.64 -5.64 -12.23
CA GLU A 132 -30.57 -6.28 -13.18
C GLU A 132 -30.53 -7.81 -13.09
N LYS A 133 -29.33 -8.40 -13.05
CA LYS A 133 -29.16 -9.85 -12.89
C LYS A 133 -29.72 -10.36 -11.55
N LYS A 134 -29.59 -9.56 -10.46
CA LYS A 134 -30.18 -9.93 -9.16
C LYS A 134 -31.70 -9.85 -9.17
N GLN A 135 -32.27 -8.85 -9.83
CA GLN A 135 -33.72 -8.68 -9.95
C GLN A 135 -34.34 -9.80 -10.77
N ASN A 136 -33.74 -10.12 -11.94
CA ASN A 136 -34.20 -11.20 -12.78
C ASN A 136 -34.14 -12.57 -12.08
N LYS A 137 -33.14 -12.82 -11.22
CA LYS A 137 -33.11 -14.05 -10.40
C LYS A 137 -34.19 -14.14 -9.33
N LYS A 138 -34.74 -13.01 -8.89
CA LYS A 138 -35.85 -12.99 -7.91
C LYS A 138 -37.22 -13.20 -8.59
N ILE A 139 -37.34 -12.87 -9.85
CA ILE A 139 -38.62 -13.01 -10.62
C ILE A 139 -38.83 -14.44 -11.11
N VAL A 140 -37.72 -15.21 -11.30
CA VAL A 140 -37.78 -16.62 -11.77
C VAL A 140 -37.92 -17.64 -10.62
N ARG A 141 -38.11 -17.19 -9.39
CA ARG A 141 -38.45 -18.02 -8.24
C ARG A 141 -39.85 -17.74 -7.76
#